data_4c88431aed1961d063fbb03349b9768d
#
_entry.id   4c88431aed1961d063fbb03349b9768d
#
_cell.length_a   1.000
_cell.length_b   1.000
_cell.length_c   1.000
_cell.angle_alpha   90.00
_cell.angle_beta   90.00
_cell.angle_gamma   90.00
#
_symmetry.space_group_name_H-M   'P 1'
#
loop_
_entity.id
_entity.type
_entity.pdbx_description
1 polymer ?
#
loop_
_entity_poly.entity_id
_entity_poly.type
_entity_poly.pdbx_seq_one_letter_code
_entity_poly.pdbx_strand_id
1 'polypeptide(L)'
;MKNVYVSDITLAAAAKGGRKAMSFREKLALAQNLRSAGVDSVELPACSGSKEDEVVLRTIATSLGGCKVSIPVGDGDESLAAAWSCIRSAAKPCLRVQLPVSTVQMEYSYHMKAPKMLEKIAFLCKKAAEICPEVEFVALDATRAEAGFVSECCRTACESGATAVTVCDDAGCCFPDEFAALIAEGKGCCGAKVFAQPSDALSMAAACAVEAIKAGADGVKTAVSNKSYLSAEVFADICRAKGDSLGFACKLDVMGIHRLLSEALPEEAAEQAAAEEVKANSALLGTQSTLTEVIAAVRELGYELSAEDNGKVYEEFRRVAAKKGSIGSRELEAIVAGAAMQVPSTYHVISYVVNSGNVMTATANLTLERNGEKLSGVSTGDGPIDAAFHAIEQIIGHHYELDDFRIQAITKGREALGSSLIRLRDGGRLYSGNGVSTDIVGACIRAYINALNKIVYEEK
;
A
#
# COMPACT_ATOMS: atom_id res chain seq x y z
N MET A 1 20.53 -3.80 13.45
CA MET A 1 19.42 -3.11 12.77
C MET A 1 18.50 -2.52 13.82
N LYS A 2 18.22 -1.23 13.73
CA LYS A 2 17.34 -0.52 14.70
C LYS A 2 15.88 -0.93 14.41
N ASN A 3 15.13 -1.37 15.42
CA ASN A 3 13.69 -1.59 15.26
C ASN A 3 12.97 -0.27 15.51
N VAL A 4 12.32 0.27 14.47
CA VAL A 4 11.56 1.52 14.51
C VAL A 4 10.17 1.24 15.04
N TYR A 5 9.77 1.97 16.09
CA TYR A 5 8.43 1.89 16.67
C TYR A 5 7.41 2.58 15.76
N VAL A 6 6.28 1.91 15.50
CA VAL A 6 5.22 2.47 14.66
C VAL A 6 3.94 2.65 15.48
N SER A 7 3.50 3.91 15.62
CA SER A 7 2.23 4.28 16.23
C SER A 7 1.23 4.67 15.15
N ASP A 8 0.08 4.00 15.10
CA ASP A 8 -0.97 4.33 14.14
C ASP A 8 -1.94 5.37 14.72
N ILE A 9 -2.16 6.44 13.96
CA ILE A 9 -3.04 7.57 14.33
C ILE A 9 -4.37 7.57 13.56
N THR A 10 -4.69 6.54 12.78
CA THR A 10 -5.86 6.53 11.89
C THR A 10 -7.16 6.83 12.62
N LEU A 11 -7.40 6.18 13.76
CA LEU A 11 -8.61 6.40 14.56
C LEU A 11 -8.70 7.82 15.14
N ALA A 12 -7.55 8.36 15.60
CA ALA A 12 -7.48 9.72 16.13
C ALA A 12 -7.64 10.78 15.04
N ALA A 13 -7.05 10.55 13.86
CA ALA A 13 -7.14 11.45 12.72
C ALA A 13 -8.54 11.46 12.08
N ALA A 14 -9.22 10.31 12.00
CA ALA A 14 -10.57 10.21 11.46
C ALA A 14 -11.59 11.06 12.24
N ALA A 15 -11.39 11.24 13.54
CA ALA A 15 -12.24 12.09 14.38
C ALA A 15 -12.10 13.60 14.08
N LYS A 16 -10.97 14.02 13.48
CA LYS A 16 -10.67 15.43 13.16
C LYS A 16 -11.09 15.83 11.73
N GLY A 17 -11.31 14.90 10.83
CA GLY A 17 -11.27 15.12 9.39
C GLY A 17 -12.60 15.09 8.65
N GLY A 18 -13.74 15.49 9.17
CA GLY A 18 -14.99 15.69 8.38
C GLY A 18 -15.51 14.49 7.55
N ARG A 19 -14.90 13.31 7.69
CA ARG A 19 -15.32 12.07 7.06
C ARG A 19 -16.59 11.53 7.69
N LYS A 20 -17.32 10.69 6.96
CA LYS A 20 -18.45 9.93 7.52
C LYS A 20 -18.03 9.26 8.83
N ALA A 21 -18.75 9.54 9.90
CA ALA A 21 -18.43 8.97 11.20
C ALA A 21 -18.47 7.43 11.14
N MET A 22 -17.33 6.79 11.47
CA MET A 22 -17.26 5.34 11.57
C MET A 22 -18.17 4.84 12.69
N SER A 23 -18.92 3.78 12.43
CA SER A 23 -19.68 3.04 13.43
C SER A 23 -18.75 2.39 14.46
N PHE A 24 -19.29 1.99 15.61
CA PHE A 24 -18.52 1.24 16.61
C PHE A 24 -17.85 -0.02 16.04
N ARG A 25 -18.59 -0.78 15.21
CA ARG A 25 -18.08 -2.02 14.60
C ARG A 25 -16.90 -1.75 13.67
N GLU A 26 -16.99 -0.71 12.86
CA GLU A 26 -15.90 -0.30 11.96
C GLU A 26 -14.66 0.15 12.74
N LYS A 27 -14.82 0.95 13.79
CA LYS A 27 -13.70 1.36 14.66
C LYS A 27 -13.03 0.17 15.34
N LEU A 28 -13.81 -0.79 15.84
CA LEU A 28 -13.31 -1.98 16.50
C LEU A 28 -12.57 -2.89 15.52
N ALA A 29 -13.14 -3.13 14.34
CA ALA A 29 -12.53 -3.93 13.29
C ALA A 29 -11.22 -3.29 12.81
N LEU A 30 -11.21 -1.98 12.55
CA LEU A 30 -10.01 -1.25 12.17
C LEU A 30 -8.91 -1.38 13.23
N ALA A 31 -9.22 -1.18 14.51
CA ALA A 31 -8.26 -1.31 15.60
C ALA A 31 -7.65 -2.72 15.68
N GLN A 32 -8.46 -3.76 15.55
CA GLN A 32 -8.01 -5.15 15.56
C GLN A 32 -7.14 -5.50 14.35
N ASN A 33 -7.50 -4.99 13.17
CA ASN A 33 -6.75 -5.19 11.94
C ASN A 33 -5.40 -4.45 12.00
N LEU A 34 -5.35 -3.23 12.53
CA LEU A 34 -4.10 -2.48 12.77
C LEU A 34 -3.16 -3.27 13.68
N ARG A 35 -3.68 -3.81 14.79
CA ARG A 35 -2.90 -4.69 15.67
C ARG A 35 -2.35 -5.90 14.91
N SER A 36 -3.19 -6.56 14.11
CA SER A 36 -2.80 -7.73 13.32
C SER A 36 -1.77 -7.41 12.24
N ALA A 37 -1.80 -6.20 11.71
CA ALA A 37 -0.82 -5.68 10.76
C ALA A 37 0.52 -5.27 11.41
N GLY A 38 0.67 -5.45 12.73
CA GLY A 38 1.96 -5.31 13.42
C GLY A 38 2.30 -3.91 13.91
N VAL A 39 1.32 -2.99 14.05
CA VAL A 39 1.57 -1.70 14.70
C VAL A 39 1.94 -1.89 16.17
N ASP A 40 2.85 -1.09 16.69
CA ASP A 40 3.27 -1.15 18.08
C ASP A 40 2.29 -0.42 19.02
N SER A 41 1.58 0.60 18.50
CA SER A 41 0.60 1.41 19.23
C SER A 41 -0.56 1.83 18.34
N VAL A 42 -1.76 1.91 18.93
CA VAL A 42 -2.96 2.50 18.32
C VAL A 42 -3.37 3.74 19.12
N GLU A 43 -3.55 4.85 18.44
CA GLU A 43 -3.98 6.10 19.03
C GLU A 43 -5.49 6.30 18.94
N LEU A 44 -6.14 6.42 20.09
CA LEU A 44 -7.56 6.69 20.16
C LEU A 44 -7.85 8.20 20.07
N PRO A 45 -9.04 8.59 19.60
CA PRO A 45 -9.51 9.97 19.69
C PRO A 45 -9.74 10.41 21.14
N ALA A 46 -9.89 11.72 21.34
CA ALA A 46 -10.27 12.25 22.66
C ALA A 46 -11.64 11.73 23.09
N CYS A 47 -11.78 11.41 24.37
CA CYS A 47 -13.06 11.05 24.96
C CYS A 47 -13.95 12.30 25.05
N SER A 48 -15.18 12.21 24.53
CA SER A 48 -16.14 13.31 24.58
C SER A 48 -16.73 13.54 25.98
N GLY A 49 -16.46 12.66 26.94
CA GLY A 49 -17.03 12.66 28.27
C GLY A 49 -18.41 12.00 28.36
N SER A 50 -18.98 11.54 27.25
CA SER A 50 -20.23 10.77 27.30
C SER A 50 -19.97 9.32 27.74
N LYS A 51 -20.92 8.72 28.48
CA LYS A 51 -20.82 7.32 28.91
C LYS A 51 -20.75 6.34 27.72
N GLU A 52 -21.43 6.68 26.62
CA GLU A 52 -21.42 5.86 25.41
C GLU A 52 -20.02 5.84 24.78
N ASP A 53 -19.40 7.00 24.63
CA ASP A 53 -18.05 7.13 24.07
C ASP A 53 -17.02 6.44 24.95
N GLU A 54 -17.13 6.59 26.29
CA GLU A 54 -16.28 5.90 27.25
C GLU A 54 -16.36 4.37 27.09
N VAL A 55 -17.54 3.80 26.94
CA VAL A 55 -17.74 2.36 26.72
C VAL A 55 -17.15 1.91 25.40
N VAL A 56 -17.35 2.66 24.32
CA VAL A 56 -16.79 2.40 22.99
C VAL A 56 -15.27 2.38 23.06
N LEU A 57 -14.65 3.44 23.57
CA LEU A 57 -13.19 3.57 23.64
C LEU A 57 -12.57 2.50 24.56
N ARG A 58 -13.21 2.18 25.67
CA ARG A 58 -12.77 1.12 26.60
C ARG A 58 -12.81 -0.25 25.93
N THR A 59 -13.87 -0.54 25.18
CA THR A 59 -14.00 -1.81 24.46
C THR A 59 -12.92 -1.96 23.39
N ILE A 60 -12.64 -0.90 22.65
CA ILE A 60 -11.55 -0.89 21.66
C ILE A 60 -10.21 -1.11 22.38
N ALA A 61 -9.94 -0.35 23.45
CA ALA A 61 -8.69 -0.42 24.18
C ALA A 61 -8.40 -1.82 24.75
N THR A 62 -9.41 -2.49 25.31
CA THR A 62 -9.27 -3.85 25.85
C THR A 62 -9.08 -4.90 24.76
N SER A 63 -9.65 -4.71 23.56
CA SER A 63 -9.52 -5.64 22.43
C SER A 63 -8.11 -5.70 21.83
N LEU A 64 -7.29 -4.67 22.07
CA LEU A 64 -5.95 -4.54 21.48
C LEU A 64 -4.86 -5.39 22.16
N GLY A 65 -5.15 -6.04 23.28
CA GLY A 65 -4.26 -6.99 23.93
C GLY A 65 -2.87 -6.41 24.23
N GLY A 66 -1.80 -7.00 23.64
CA GLY A 66 -0.41 -6.58 23.90
C GLY A 66 0.07 -5.31 23.17
N CYS A 67 -0.77 -4.72 22.29
CA CYS A 67 -0.49 -3.44 21.64
C CYS A 67 -0.62 -2.28 22.63
N LYS A 68 0.21 -1.24 22.53
CA LYS A 68 0.04 -0.03 23.30
C LYS A 68 -1.19 0.73 22.83
N VAL A 69 -1.95 1.27 23.76
CA VAL A 69 -3.13 2.10 23.48
C VAL A 69 -2.94 3.46 24.10
N SER A 70 -3.04 4.51 23.29
CA SER A 70 -2.89 5.85 23.79
C SER A 70 -4.13 6.71 23.51
N ILE A 71 -4.43 7.63 24.44
CA ILE A 71 -5.55 8.55 24.36
C ILE A 71 -5.10 9.96 24.77
N PRO A 72 -5.56 11.02 24.09
CA PRO A 72 -5.22 12.37 24.49
C PRO A 72 -5.98 12.78 25.77
N VAL A 73 -5.30 13.55 26.62
CA VAL A 73 -5.91 14.20 27.78
C VAL A 73 -6.31 15.63 27.40
N GLY A 74 -7.40 16.10 27.98
CA GLY A 74 -7.78 17.51 27.87
C GLY A 74 -7.17 18.37 28.98
N ASP A 75 -7.64 19.59 29.11
CA ASP A 75 -7.04 20.64 29.94
C ASP A 75 -7.41 20.61 31.45
N GLY A 76 -8.28 19.70 31.86
CA GLY A 76 -8.77 19.65 33.25
C GLY A 76 -8.76 18.27 33.87
N ASP A 77 -8.91 18.21 35.21
CA ASP A 77 -8.92 16.95 35.95
C ASP A 77 -10.06 16.00 35.52
N GLU A 78 -11.23 16.55 35.14
CA GLU A 78 -12.35 15.75 34.63
C GLU A 78 -12.01 15.07 33.33
N SER A 79 -11.39 15.80 32.38
CA SER A 79 -10.98 15.24 31.07
C SER A 79 -9.85 14.21 31.22
N LEU A 80 -8.94 14.42 32.15
CA LEU A 80 -7.90 13.45 32.49
C LEU A 80 -8.53 12.17 33.07
N ALA A 81 -9.48 12.30 34.03
CA ALA A 81 -10.19 11.15 34.58
C ALA A 81 -11.00 10.39 33.53
N ALA A 82 -11.69 11.09 32.63
CA ALA A 82 -12.42 10.48 31.52
C ALA A 82 -11.48 9.71 30.57
N ALA A 83 -10.36 10.31 30.17
CA ALA A 83 -9.36 9.66 29.33
C ALA A 83 -8.80 8.40 30.01
N TRP A 84 -8.45 8.49 31.29
CA TRP A 84 -7.95 7.34 32.06
C TRP A 84 -8.99 6.22 32.15
N SER A 85 -10.26 6.55 32.40
CA SER A 85 -11.33 5.53 32.49
C SER A 85 -11.48 4.73 31.21
N CYS A 86 -11.19 5.33 30.04
CA CYS A 86 -11.24 4.66 28.75
C CYS A 86 -10.14 3.62 28.55
N ILE A 87 -8.92 3.85 29.07
CA ILE A 87 -7.76 3.01 28.73
C ILE A 87 -7.15 2.26 29.91
N ARG A 88 -7.56 2.52 31.16
CA ARG A 88 -6.97 1.87 32.38
C ARG A 88 -7.00 0.34 32.35
N SER A 89 -7.92 -0.25 31.60
CA SER A 89 -8.06 -1.70 31.44
C SER A 89 -7.26 -2.26 30.25
N ALA A 90 -6.58 -1.42 29.47
CA ALA A 90 -5.68 -1.86 28.42
C ALA A 90 -4.41 -2.49 29.02
N ALA A 91 -3.80 -3.42 28.31
CA ALA A 91 -2.57 -4.07 28.76
C ALA A 91 -1.36 -3.11 28.85
N LYS A 92 -1.33 -2.11 27.97
CA LYS A 92 -0.29 -1.09 27.89
C LYS A 92 -0.92 0.29 27.65
N PRO A 93 -1.50 0.91 28.70
CA PRO A 93 -2.12 2.23 28.55
C PRO A 93 -1.06 3.33 28.47
N CYS A 94 -1.35 4.38 27.70
CA CYS A 94 -0.54 5.58 27.61
C CYS A 94 -1.42 6.83 27.52
N LEU A 95 -1.16 7.83 28.36
CA LEU A 95 -1.83 9.12 28.28
C LEU A 95 -1.00 10.08 27.43
N ARG A 96 -1.66 10.79 26.50
CA ARG A 96 -1.00 11.77 25.61
C ARG A 96 -1.37 13.19 26.02
N VAL A 97 -0.37 13.97 26.42
CA VAL A 97 -0.48 15.41 26.65
C VAL A 97 -0.15 16.13 25.34
N GLN A 98 -1.14 16.71 24.69
CA GLN A 98 -0.99 17.35 23.36
C GLN A 98 -1.15 18.85 23.52
N LEU A 99 -0.08 19.62 23.31
CA LEU A 99 -0.08 21.07 23.40
C LEU A 99 0.70 21.71 22.25
N PRO A 100 0.23 22.87 21.74
CA PRO A 100 0.96 23.59 20.70
C PRO A 100 2.23 24.22 21.27
N VAL A 101 3.29 24.21 20.47
CA VAL A 101 4.58 24.83 20.81
C VAL A 101 4.94 25.98 19.86
N SER A 102 4.19 26.22 18.80
CA SER A 102 4.35 27.40 17.97
C SER A 102 3.72 28.63 18.60
N THR A 103 4.35 29.78 18.50
CA THR A 103 3.85 31.06 19.01
C THR A 103 2.44 31.37 18.48
N VAL A 104 2.22 31.11 17.18
CA VAL A 104 0.92 31.35 16.56
C VAL A 104 -0.21 30.54 17.19
N GLN A 105 0.00 29.23 17.39
CA GLN A 105 -1.04 28.38 17.98
C GLN A 105 -1.19 28.58 19.50
N MET A 106 -0.10 28.85 20.21
CA MET A 106 -0.17 29.17 21.64
C MET A 106 -0.99 30.42 21.92
N GLU A 107 -0.77 31.49 21.12
CA GLU A 107 -1.49 32.75 21.30
C GLU A 107 -2.94 32.67 20.77
N TYR A 108 -3.16 32.05 19.61
CA TYR A 108 -4.45 31.97 18.97
C TYR A 108 -5.41 31.00 19.68
N SER A 109 -4.94 29.80 20.01
CA SER A 109 -5.80 28.74 20.54
C SER A 109 -5.87 28.71 22.08
N TYR A 110 -4.80 29.11 22.75
CA TYR A 110 -4.69 29.04 24.22
C TYR A 110 -4.58 30.40 24.89
N HIS A 111 -4.37 31.47 24.14
CA HIS A 111 -4.14 32.82 24.67
C HIS A 111 -3.00 32.86 25.70
N MET A 112 -1.96 32.05 25.47
CA MET A 112 -0.82 31.87 26.37
C MET A 112 0.50 32.21 25.65
N LYS A 113 1.45 32.74 26.45
CA LYS A 113 2.84 32.93 26.05
C LYS A 113 3.71 31.74 26.49
N ALA A 114 4.89 31.61 25.91
CA ALA A 114 5.83 30.51 26.14
C ALA A 114 6.01 30.11 27.61
N PRO A 115 6.28 31.01 28.61
CA PRO A 115 6.47 30.60 30.00
C PRO A 115 5.23 29.92 30.59
N LYS A 116 4.03 30.43 30.30
CA LYS A 116 2.78 29.81 30.80
C LYS A 116 2.49 28.48 30.10
N MET A 117 2.92 28.31 28.85
CA MET A 117 2.78 27.03 28.15
C MET A 117 3.69 25.98 28.78
N LEU A 118 4.92 26.32 29.16
CA LEU A 118 5.83 25.41 29.91
C LEU A 118 5.24 25.00 31.26
N GLU A 119 4.68 25.94 32.00
CA GLU A 119 3.97 25.63 33.27
C GLU A 119 2.81 24.64 33.03
N LYS A 120 2.04 24.84 31.95
CA LYS A 120 0.93 23.95 31.57
C LYS A 120 1.43 22.57 31.15
N ILE A 121 2.49 22.49 30.39
CA ILE A 121 3.14 21.21 29.98
C ILE A 121 3.55 20.45 31.22
N ALA A 122 4.29 21.11 32.17
CA ALA A 122 4.75 20.51 33.38
C ALA A 122 3.58 20.00 34.24
N PHE A 123 2.55 20.82 34.41
CA PHE A 123 1.35 20.49 35.20
C PHE A 123 0.65 19.24 34.67
N LEU A 124 0.32 19.22 33.36
CA LEU A 124 -0.43 18.11 32.74
C LEU A 124 0.40 16.81 32.69
N CYS A 125 1.69 16.90 32.32
CA CYS A 125 2.56 15.72 32.32
C CYS A 125 2.69 15.11 33.70
N LYS A 126 2.88 15.93 34.77
CA LYS A 126 2.95 15.47 36.15
C LYS A 126 1.66 14.79 36.59
N LYS A 127 0.51 15.42 36.35
CA LYS A 127 -0.81 14.84 36.66
C LYS A 127 -1.07 13.51 35.93
N ALA A 128 -0.70 13.42 34.65
CA ALA A 128 -0.83 12.20 33.88
C ALA A 128 0.10 11.09 34.44
N ALA A 129 1.34 11.43 34.83
CA ALA A 129 2.31 10.50 35.37
C ALA A 129 1.93 9.97 36.77
N GLU A 130 1.13 10.72 37.55
CA GLU A 130 0.60 10.26 38.86
C GLU A 130 -0.36 9.06 38.69
N ILE A 131 -1.02 8.89 37.55
CA ILE A 131 -2.05 7.86 37.32
C ILE A 131 -1.71 6.84 36.24
N CYS A 132 -0.83 7.19 35.29
CA CYS A 132 -0.44 6.32 34.19
C CYS A 132 1.09 6.16 34.14
N PRO A 133 1.62 4.94 34.04
CA PRO A 133 3.08 4.71 34.00
C PRO A 133 3.72 5.17 32.68
N GLU A 134 2.94 5.30 31.61
CA GLU A 134 3.43 5.79 30.34
C GLU A 134 2.70 7.08 29.95
N VAL A 135 3.45 8.15 29.79
CA VAL A 135 2.95 9.46 29.37
C VAL A 135 3.74 9.92 28.17
N GLU A 136 3.04 10.33 27.12
CA GLU A 136 3.62 10.90 25.92
C GLU A 136 3.27 12.39 25.82
N PHE A 137 4.29 13.22 25.69
CA PHE A 137 4.10 14.63 25.34
C PHE A 137 4.13 14.78 23.82
N VAL A 138 3.13 15.42 23.25
CA VAL A 138 3.03 15.68 21.80
C VAL A 138 3.14 17.18 21.57
N ALA A 139 4.28 17.59 21.00
CA ALA A 139 4.55 18.97 20.63
C ALA A 139 3.87 19.28 19.29
N LEU A 140 2.68 19.85 19.34
CA LEU A 140 1.91 20.21 18.15
C LEU A 140 2.54 21.44 17.48
N ASP A 141 2.54 21.42 16.12
CA ASP A 141 3.03 22.51 15.29
C ASP A 141 4.50 22.92 15.59
N ALA A 142 5.31 21.91 15.87
CA ALA A 142 6.70 22.11 16.30
C ALA A 142 7.58 22.74 15.25
N THR A 143 7.28 22.54 13.96
CA THR A 143 8.05 23.07 12.83
C THR A 143 7.94 24.60 12.68
N ARG A 144 6.97 25.23 13.37
CA ARG A 144 6.82 26.70 13.41
C ARG A 144 7.12 27.29 14.79
N ALA A 145 7.71 26.52 15.69
CA ALA A 145 8.14 27.01 17.00
C ALA A 145 9.38 27.91 16.88
N GLU A 146 9.59 28.76 17.89
CA GLU A 146 10.81 29.52 17.99
C GLU A 146 12.01 28.58 18.25
N ALA A 147 13.17 28.99 17.76
CA ALA A 147 14.40 28.22 17.91
C ALA A 147 14.68 27.87 19.38
N GLY A 148 14.97 26.60 19.67
CA GLY A 148 15.24 26.11 21.01
C GLY A 148 14.01 25.86 21.89
N PHE A 149 12.83 26.37 21.53
CA PHE A 149 11.62 26.20 22.36
C PHE A 149 11.08 24.78 22.35
N VAL A 150 11.21 24.05 21.24
CA VAL A 150 10.86 22.62 21.17
C VAL A 150 11.68 21.82 22.19
N SER A 151 12.97 22.06 22.27
CA SER A 151 13.87 21.43 23.26
C SER A 151 13.45 21.73 24.68
N GLU A 152 13.12 22.98 24.96
CA GLU A 152 12.67 23.40 26.29
C GLU A 152 11.38 22.72 26.71
N CYS A 153 10.38 22.64 25.78
CA CYS A 153 9.14 21.92 25.99
C CYS A 153 9.36 20.43 26.23
N CYS A 154 10.20 19.77 25.40
CA CYS A 154 10.52 18.35 25.54
C CYS A 154 11.21 18.07 26.89
N ARG A 155 12.18 18.90 27.29
CA ARG A 155 12.86 18.78 28.59
C ARG A 155 11.87 18.93 29.73
N THR A 156 11.07 19.98 29.72
CA THR A 156 10.05 20.25 30.75
C THR A 156 9.07 19.09 30.88
N ALA A 157 8.60 18.52 29.76
CA ALA A 157 7.72 17.36 29.77
C ALA A 157 8.39 16.12 30.41
N CYS A 158 9.65 15.84 30.03
CA CYS A 158 10.39 14.69 30.56
C CYS A 158 10.70 14.84 32.05
N GLU A 159 11.12 16.01 32.52
CA GLU A 159 11.32 16.31 33.92
C GLU A 159 10.03 16.21 34.75
N SER A 160 8.88 16.38 34.06
CA SER A 160 7.54 16.25 34.67
C SER A 160 6.91 14.85 34.51
N GLY A 161 7.66 13.85 34.02
CA GLY A 161 7.26 12.45 34.02
C GLY A 161 6.85 11.91 32.63
N ALA A 162 7.01 12.65 31.53
CA ALA A 162 6.81 12.10 30.21
C ALA A 162 7.89 11.06 29.87
N THR A 163 7.46 9.89 29.41
CA THR A 163 8.32 8.76 29.00
C THR A 163 8.64 8.76 27.51
N ALA A 164 7.88 9.53 26.74
CA ALA A 164 8.08 9.74 25.31
C ALA A 164 7.67 11.16 24.91
N VAL A 165 8.28 11.67 23.86
CA VAL A 165 7.92 12.94 23.22
C VAL A 165 7.69 12.72 21.72
N THR A 166 6.73 13.45 21.15
CA THR A 166 6.46 13.45 19.70
C THR A 166 6.62 14.86 19.16
N VAL A 167 7.36 15.00 18.08
CA VAL A 167 7.51 16.24 17.31
C VAL A 167 6.60 16.17 16.09
N CYS A 168 5.67 17.13 15.96
CA CYS A 168 4.68 17.17 14.90
C CYS A 168 4.96 18.28 13.89
N ASP A 169 4.83 17.95 12.59
CA ASP A 169 4.75 18.91 11.51
C ASP A 169 3.27 19.10 11.11
N ASP A 170 2.50 19.85 11.90
CA ASP A 170 1.09 20.10 11.57
C ASP A 170 0.91 21.12 10.43
N ALA A 171 1.91 21.96 10.18
CA ALA A 171 1.89 22.94 9.10
C ALA A 171 2.19 22.31 7.72
N GLY A 172 2.91 21.19 7.70
CA GLY A 172 3.26 20.47 6.47
C GLY A 172 4.17 21.24 5.54
N CYS A 173 5.03 22.11 6.07
CA CYS A 173 5.91 22.96 5.29
C CYS A 173 7.41 22.67 5.47
N CYS A 174 7.75 21.63 6.22
CA CYS A 174 9.12 21.29 6.58
C CYS A 174 9.77 20.37 5.54
N PHE A 175 11.01 20.66 5.17
CA PHE A 175 11.84 19.76 4.37
C PHE A 175 12.45 18.66 5.25
N PRO A 176 12.89 17.52 4.66
CA PRO A 176 13.38 16.38 5.43
C PRO A 176 14.55 16.68 6.37
N ASP A 177 15.48 17.51 5.93
CA ASP A 177 16.66 17.95 6.70
C ASP A 177 16.29 18.90 7.85
N GLU A 178 15.35 19.81 7.63
CA GLU A 178 14.81 20.71 8.65
C GLU A 178 14.08 19.91 9.73
N PHE A 179 13.24 18.96 9.32
CA PHE A 179 12.51 18.09 10.26
C PHE A 179 13.47 17.19 11.05
N ALA A 180 14.51 16.65 10.40
CA ALA A 180 15.55 15.87 11.05
C ALA A 180 16.32 16.67 12.12
N ALA A 181 16.60 17.94 11.85
CA ALA A 181 17.25 18.83 12.80
C ALA A 181 16.41 19.01 14.08
N LEU A 182 15.09 19.22 13.97
CA LEU A 182 14.18 19.31 15.10
C LEU A 182 14.12 18.01 15.92
N ILE A 183 14.14 16.86 15.25
CA ILE A 183 14.19 15.55 15.91
C ILE A 183 15.49 15.37 16.68
N ALA A 184 16.63 15.72 16.08
CA ALA A 184 17.95 15.66 16.74
C ALA A 184 18.01 16.57 17.97
N GLU A 185 17.44 17.77 17.88
CA GLU A 185 17.31 18.72 18.96
C GLU A 185 16.48 18.12 20.12
N GLY A 186 15.29 17.58 19.83
CA GLY A 186 14.45 16.88 20.81
C GLY A 186 15.14 15.67 21.46
N LYS A 187 15.88 14.90 20.68
CA LYS A 187 16.63 13.73 21.18
C LYS A 187 17.78 14.11 22.08
N GLY A 188 18.44 15.23 21.80
CA GLY A 188 19.58 15.73 22.59
C GLY A 188 19.19 16.28 23.98
N CYS A 189 17.94 16.69 24.17
CA CYS A 189 17.51 17.39 25.40
C CYS A 189 16.83 16.49 26.45
N CYS A 190 16.43 15.26 26.11
CA CYS A 190 15.74 14.37 27.03
C CYS A 190 16.15 12.90 26.84
N GLY A 191 16.10 12.12 27.93
CA GLY A 191 16.35 10.67 27.90
C GLY A 191 15.17 9.83 27.46
N ALA A 192 14.05 10.45 27.09
CA ALA A 192 12.83 9.78 26.67
C ALA A 192 12.91 9.30 25.22
N LYS A 193 11.93 8.49 24.80
CA LYS A 193 11.77 8.11 23.40
C LYS A 193 11.28 9.31 22.60
N VAL A 194 11.85 9.51 21.41
CA VAL A 194 11.44 10.58 20.50
C VAL A 194 10.74 9.98 19.28
N PHE A 195 9.52 10.43 19.03
CA PHE A 195 8.73 10.04 17.88
C PHE A 195 8.57 11.19 16.89
N ALA A 196 8.50 10.85 15.62
CA ALA A 196 8.30 11.78 14.52
C ALA A 196 6.88 11.64 13.95
N GLN A 197 6.17 12.76 13.79
CA GLN A 197 4.88 12.82 13.12
C GLN A 197 4.97 13.82 11.96
N PRO A 198 5.51 13.40 10.80
CA PRO A 198 5.57 14.27 9.63
C PRO A 198 4.19 14.40 8.98
N SER A 199 3.95 15.56 8.37
CA SER A 199 2.81 15.81 7.49
C SER A 199 3.14 15.41 6.06
N ASP A 200 2.11 15.04 5.29
CA ASP A 200 2.25 14.73 3.86
C ASP A 200 1.72 15.84 2.92
N ALA A 201 1.53 17.06 3.44
CA ALA A 201 1.03 18.20 2.66
C ALA A 201 1.88 18.51 1.42
N LEU A 202 3.19 18.29 1.49
CA LEU A 202 4.14 18.43 0.37
C LEU A 202 4.55 17.08 -0.25
N SER A 203 3.84 15.98 0.07
CA SER A 203 4.17 14.61 -0.39
C SER A 203 5.59 14.16 0.02
N MET A 204 6.10 14.66 1.13
CA MET A 204 7.45 14.35 1.64
C MET A 204 7.45 13.63 2.99
N ALA A 205 6.29 13.23 3.53
CA ALA A 205 6.22 12.58 4.85
C ALA A 205 7.14 11.36 4.96
N ALA A 206 7.25 10.57 3.91
CA ALA A 206 8.12 9.39 3.87
C ALA A 206 9.61 9.76 3.95
N ALA A 207 10.04 10.79 3.23
CA ALA A 207 11.40 11.30 3.27
C ALA A 207 11.71 11.92 4.63
N CYS A 208 10.80 12.73 5.19
CA CYS A 208 10.90 13.28 6.53
C CYS A 208 11.04 12.19 7.60
N ALA A 209 10.25 11.10 7.50
CA ALA A 209 10.32 9.98 8.42
C ALA A 209 11.68 9.26 8.37
N VAL A 210 12.21 9.01 7.17
CA VAL A 210 13.54 8.38 7.00
C VAL A 210 14.64 9.24 7.61
N GLU A 211 14.67 10.54 7.31
CA GLU A 211 15.69 11.46 7.86
C GLU A 211 15.50 11.64 9.38
N ALA A 212 14.28 11.68 9.91
CA ALA A 212 14.01 11.69 11.34
C ALA A 212 14.58 10.45 12.05
N ILE A 213 14.44 9.25 11.46
CA ILE A 213 14.99 8.01 12.03
C ILE A 213 16.52 8.04 12.05
N LYS A 214 17.14 8.54 10.98
CA LYS A 214 18.61 8.76 10.92
C LYS A 214 19.08 9.75 11.95
N ALA A 215 18.30 10.82 12.20
CA ALA A 215 18.57 11.83 13.22
C ALA A 215 18.34 11.35 14.67
N GLY A 216 17.84 10.13 14.85
CA GLY A 216 17.72 9.49 16.15
C GLY A 216 16.30 9.21 16.64
N ALA A 217 15.24 9.52 15.86
CA ALA A 217 13.88 9.17 16.25
C ALA A 217 13.75 7.67 16.55
N ASP A 218 13.07 7.33 17.66
CA ASP A 218 12.86 5.94 18.08
C ASP A 218 11.66 5.31 17.33
N GLY A 219 10.80 6.13 16.78
CA GLY A 219 9.64 5.69 16.02
C GLY A 219 8.98 6.79 15.20
N VAL A 220 7.97 6.38 14.45
CA VAL A 220 7.17 7.26 13.59
C VAL A 220 5.70 7.05 13.82
N LYS A 221 4.90 8.08 13.55
CA LYS A 221 3.45 7.99 13.53
C LYS A 221 2.96 7.87 12.09
N THR A 222 2.10 6.89 11.87
CA THR A 222 1.55 6.56 10.55
C THR A 222 0.03 6.58 10.57
N ALA A 223 -0.56 6.76 9.40
CA ALA A 223 -1.99 6.58 9.23
C ALA A 223 -2.28 5.70 8.01
N VAL A 224 -3.35 4.91 8.11
CA VAL A 224 -3.88 4.13 7.00
C VAL A 224 -4.90 4.99 6.27
N SER A 225 -4.78 5.13 4.95
CA SER A 225 -5.71 5.88 4.08
C SER A 225 -5.93 7.36 4.45
N ASN A 226 -4.98 8.00 5.06
CA ASN A 226 -5.05 9.43 5.36
C ASN A 226 -3.91 10.19 4.67
N LYS A 227 -4.26 10.94 3.62
CA LYS A 227 -3.30 11.68 2.78
C LYS A 227 -2.59 12.85 3.48
N SER A 228 -2.98 13.19 4.72
CA SER A 228 -2.34 14.27 5.47
C SER A 228 -1.14 13.84 6.30
N TYR A 229 -0.92 12.52 6.45
CA TYR A 229 0.12 11.95 7.31
C TYR A 229 0.93 10.88 6.57
N LEU A 230 2.02 10.46 7.18
CA LEU A 230 2.83 9.34 6.69
C LEU A 230 1.95 8.08 6.51
N SER A 231 1.90 7.55 5.28
CA SER A 231 1.21 6.29 5.03
C SER A 231 1.93 5.12 5.69
N ALA A 232 1.17 4.30 6.44
CA ALA A 232 1.68 3.07 7.04
C ALA A 232 2.19 2.08 5.97
N GLU A 233 1.52 2.02 4.82
CA GLU A 233 1.86 1.20 3.67
C GLU A 233 3.19 1.63 3.05
N VAL A 234 3.31 2.92 2.72
CA VAL A 234 4.55 3.48 2.14
C VAL A 234 5.74 3.28 3.10
N PHE A 235 5.53 3.46 4.40
CA PHE A 235 6.60 3.26 5.39
C PHE A 235 7.01 1.79 5.50
N ALA A 236 6.06 0.85 5.48
CA ALA A 236 6.34 -0.57 5.47
C ALA A 236 7.11 -1.00 4.21
N ASP A 237 6.74 -0.47 3.05
CA ASP A 237 7.44 -0.72 1.79
C ASP A 237 8.89 -0.17 1.79
N ILE A 238 9.11 1.01 2.37
CA ILE A 238 10.46 1.56 2.55
C ILE A 238 11.30 0.63 3.45
N CYS A 239 10.76 0.19 4.57
CA CYS A 239 11.44 -0.75 5.47
C CYS A 239 11.78 -2.06 4.76
N ARG A 240 10.87 -2.60 3.97
CA ARG A 240 11.08 -3.83 3.19
C ARG A 240 12.12 -3.67 2.09
N ALA A 241 12.04 -2.58 1.32
CA ALA A 241 12.89 -2.38 0.14
C ALA A 241 14.29 -1.86 0.47
N LYS A 242 14.43 -1.06 1.53
CA LYS A 242 15.65 -0.30 1.85
C LYS A 242 16.12 -0.46 3.30
N GLY A 243 15.40 -1.17 4.15
CA GLY A 243 15.71 -1.30 5.58
C GLY A 243 17.13 -1.75 5.86
N ASP A 244 17.64 -2.74 5.13
CA ASP A 244 19.01 -3.22 5.26
C ASP A 244 20.05 -2.12 5.00
N SER A 245 19.88 -1.36 3.91
CA SER A 245 20.79 -0.28 3.56
C SER A 245 20.68 0.96 4.46
N LEU A 246 19.49 1.18 5.03
CA LEU A 246 19.21 2.27 5.97
C LEU A 246 19.51 1.92 7.42
N GLY A 247 19.73 0.64 7.75
CA GLY A 247 20.06 0.17 9.08
C GLY A 247 18.87 0.08 10.05
N PHE A 248 17.63 0.09 9.56
CA PHE A 248 16.43 -0.02 10.39
C PHE A 248 15.36 -0.94 9.79
N ALA A 249 14.45 -1.42 10.64
CA ALA A 249 13.30 -2.24 10.26
C ALA A 249 12.07 -1.84 11.09
N CYS A 250 10.89 -2.25 10.66
CA CYS A 250 9.65 -2.17 11.44
C CYS A 250 8.95 -3.53 11.47
N LYS A 251 7.92 -3.65 12.31
CA LYS A 251 7.13 -4.88 12.45
C LYS A 251 5.89 -4.90 11.54
N LEU A 252 5.68 -3.85 10.76
CA LEU A 252 4.50 -3.76 9.90
C LEU A 252 4.49 -4.89 8.87
N ASP A 253 3.36 -5.58 8.78
CA ASP A 253 3.07 -6.55 7.73
C ASP A 253 2.40 -5.84 6.55
N VAL A 254 3.15 -5.69 5.45
CA VAL A 254 2.68 -5.04 4.22
C VAL A 254 1.38 -5.68 3.71
N MET A 255 1.34 -7.02 3.69
CA MET A 255 0.15 -7.74 3.21
C MET A 255 -1.05 -7.56 4.15
N GLY A 256 -0.78 -7.51 5.46
CA GLY A 256 -1.79 -7.21 6.48
C GLY A 256 -2.39 -5.82 6.30
N ILE A 257 -1.57 -4.81 5.98
CA ILE A 257 -2.02 -3.43 5.73
C ILE A 257 -2.86 -3.36 4.46
N HIS A 258 -2.43 -3.97 3.36
CA HIS A 258 -3.21 -4.01 2.11
C HIS A 258 -4.58 -4.68 2.31
N ARG A 259 -4.62 -5.78 3.05
CA ARG A 259 -5.88 -6.45 3.40
C ARG A 259 -6.77 -5.55 4.25
N LEU A 260 -6.20 -4.87 5.24
CA LEU A 260 -6.91 -3.92 6.08
C LEU A 260 -7.59 -2.81 5.26
N LEU A 261 -6.86 -2.24 4.28
CA LEU A 261 -7.40 -1.23 3.37
C LEU A 261 -8.60 -1.75 2.59
N SER A 262 -8.51 -2.96 2.06
CA SER A 262 -9.58 -3.54 1.24
C SER A 262 -10.82 -3.93 2.04
N GLU A 263 -10.66 -4.39 3.29
CA GLU A 263 -11.74 -4.92 4.12
C GLU A 263 -12.41 -3.85 5.00
N ALA A 264 -11.61 -2.98 5.62
CA ALA A 264 -12.10 -2.01 6.60
C ALA A 264 -12.46 -0.64 6.01
N LEU A 265 -11.91 -0.30 4.84
CA LEU A 265 -12.08 0.98 4.18
C LEU A 265 -12.31 0.80 2.66
N PRO A 266 -13.36 0.09 2.25
CA PRO A 266 -13.57 -0.28 0.84
C PRO A 266 -13.76 0.92 -0.09
N GLU A 267 -14.33 2.03 0.38
CA GLU A 267 -14.49 3.26 -0.41
C GLU A 267 -13.12 3.91 -0.70
N GLU A 268 -12.20 3.88 0.24
CA GLU A 268 -10.85 4.44 0.11
C GLU A 268 -9.94 3.53 -0.71
N ALA A 269 -10.09 2.21 -0.58
CA ALA A 269 -9.42 1.24 -1.44
C ALA A 269 -9.85 1.41 -2.91
N ALA A 270 -11.13 1.72 -3.16
CA ALA A 270 -11.63 2.03 -4.49
C ALA A 270 -11.09 3.36 -5.03
N GLU A 271 -10.96 4.39 -4.19
CA GLU A 271 -10.33 5.67 -4.58
C GLU A 271 -8.84 5.54 -4.86
N GLN A 272 -8.11 4.73 -4.08
CA GLN A 272 -6.70 4.45 -4.33
C GLN A 272 -6.51 3.64 -5.62
N ALA A 273 -7.32 2.61 -5.84
CA ALA A 273 -7.31 1.86 -7.09
C ALA A 273 -7.64 2.75 -8.29
N ALA A 274 -8.60 3.68 -8.14
CA ALA A 274 -8.93 4.66 -9.18
C ALA A 274 -7.80 5.67 -9.40
N ALA A 275 -7.11 6.11 -8.34
CA ALA A 275 -5.96 7.02 -8.44
C ALA A 275 -4.73 6.33 -9.07
N GLU A 276 -4.52 5.05 -8.79
CA GLU A 276 -3.51 4.22 -9.46
C GLU A 276 -3.88 3.96 -10.93
N GLU A 277 -5.17 3.74 -11.24
CA GLU A 277 -5.66 3.68 -12.62
C GLU A 277 -5.46 5.02 -13.35
N VAL A 278 -5.65 6.16 -12.70
CA VAL A 278 -5.38 7.49 -13.28
C VAL A 278 -3.88 7.70 -13.49
N LYS A 279 -3.02 7.27 -12.58
CA LYS A 279 -1.56 7.30 -12.76
C LYS A 279 -1.10 6.33 -13.86
N ALA A 280 -1.68 5.13 -13.93
CA ALA A 280 -1.44 4.17 -15.00
C ALA A 280 -2.01 4.64 -16.36
N ASN A 281 -3.06 5.48 -16.35
CA ASN A 281 -3.67 6.07 -17.54
C ASN A 281 -3.06 7.43 -17.92
N SER A 282 -2.12 7.98 -17.16
CA SER A 282 -1.47 9.27 -17.49
C SER A 282 -0.61 9.23 -18.76
N ALA A 283 -0.31 8.04 -19.28
CA ALA A 283 0.27 7.82 -20.60
C ALA A 283 -0.76 7.16 -21.55
N LEU A 284 -1.91 7.80 -21.77
CA LEU A 284 -2.86 7.36 -22.78
C LEU A 284 -2.28 7.60 -24.18
N LEU A 285 -1.81 6.51 -24.80
CA LEU A 285 -1.41 6.51 -26.20
C LEU A 285 -2.66 6.33 -27.06
N GLY A 286 -2.81 7.13 -28.10
CA GLY A 286 -3.97 7.12 -28.98
C GLY A 286 -3.65 6.67 -30.40
N THR A 287 -4.67 6.68 -31.26
CA THR A 287 -4.53 6.33 -32.69
C THR A 287 -3.53 7.22 -33.44
N GLN A 288 -3.21 8.40 -32.92
CA GLN A 288 -2.26 9.37 -33.49
C GLN A 288 -0.85 9.27 -32.89
N SER A 289 -0.65 8.39 -31.89
CA SER A 289 0.65 8.24 -31.25
C SER A 289 1.69 7.70 -32.20
N THR A 290 2.86 8.33 -32.20
CA THR A 290 3.99 7.99 -33.07
C THR A 290 4.77 6.79 -32.52
N LEU A 291 5.55 6.14 -33.37
CA LEU A 291 6.46 5.05 -32.97
C LEU A 291 7.37 5.49 -31.81
N THR A 292 7.88 6.72 -31.87
CA THR A 292 8.81 7.25 -30.85
C THR A 292 8.12 7.39 -29.48
N GLU A 293 6.87 7.83 -29.44
CA GLU A 293 6.09 7.96 -28.20
C GLU A 293 5.76 6.57 -27.61
N VAL A 294 5.41 5.60 -28.47
CA VAL A 294 5.16 4.23 -28.02
C VAL A 294 6.43 3.58 -27.47
N ILE A 295 7.59 3.77 -28.13
CA ILE A 295 8.89 3.28 -27.64
C ILE A 295 9.27 3.94 -26.32
N ALA A 296 9.03 5.24 -26.15
CA ALA A 296 9.27 5.94 -24.88
C ALA A 296 8.45 5.33 -23.74
N ALA A 297 7.15 5.11 -23.97
CA ALA A 297 6.26 4.48 -23.00
C ALA A 297 6.66 3.01 -22.70
N VAL A 298 7.12 2.26 -23.70
CA VAL A 298 7.64 0.89 -23.52
C VAL A 298 8.89 0.89 -22.62
N ARG A 299 9.77 1.88 -22.77
CA ARG A 299 10.96 2.06 -21.91
C ARG A 299 10.58 2.47 -20.48
N GLU A 300 9.58 3.33 -20.31
CA GLU A 300 9.05 3.68 -18.98
C GLU A 300 8.48 2.46 -18.24
N LEU A 301 7.94 1.48 -18.96
CA LEU A 301 7.51 0.19 -18.43
C LEU A 301 8.69 -0.77 -18.13
N GLY A 302 9.94 -0.35 -18.38
CA GLY A 302 11.15 -1.12 -18.08
C GLY A 302 11.58 -2.11 -19.15
N TYR A 303 11.02 -2.03 -20.38
CA TYR A 303 11.39 -2.92 -21.48
C TYR A 303 12.41 -2.27 -22.42
N GLU A 304 13.53 -2.94 -22.66
CA GLU A 304 14.49 -2.59 -23.70
C GLU A 304 14.36 -3.59 -24.86
N LEU A 305 13.72 -3.17 -25.95
CA LEU A 305 13.44 -4.01 -27.10
C LEU A 305 14.37 -3.67 -28.26
N SER A 306 14.61 -4.68 -29.15
CA SER A 306 15.31 -4.47 -30.40
C SER A 306 14.50 -3.55 -31.35
N ALA A 307 15.14 -2.98 -32.37
CA ALA A 307 14.47 -2.15 -33.36
C ALA A 307 13.36 -2.93 -34.11
N GLU A 308 13.57 -4.21 -34.36
CA GLU A 308 12.61 -5.10 -35.00
C GLU A 308 11.41 -5.38 -34.09
N ASP A 309 11.63 -5.66 -32.80
CA ASP A 309 10.56 -5.93 -31.83
C ASP A 309 9.75 -4.65 -31.53
N ASN A 310 10.39 -3.50 -31.46
CA ASN A 310 9.70 -2.21 -31.38
C ASN A 310 8.74 -1.97 -32.57
N GLY A 311 9.15 -2.39 -33.77
CA GLY A 311 8.29 -2.35 -34.96
C GLY A 311 7.05 -3.24 -34.81
N LYS A 312 7.24 -4.50 -34.34
CA LYS A 312 6.14 -5.46 -34.11
C LYS A 312 5.17 -4.97 -33.02
N VAL A 313 5.72 -4.42 -31.92
CA VAL A 313 4.92 -3.82 -30.84
C VAL A 313 4.10 -2.65 -31.35
N TYR A 314 4.68 -1.80 -32.21
CA TYR A 314 3.99 -0.64 -32.75
C TYR A 314 2.87 -1.02 -33.74
N GLU A 315 3.08 -2.05 -34.56
CA GLU A 315 2.02 -2.56 -35.47
C GLU A 315 0.85 -3.11 -34.67
N GLU A 316 1.12 -3.90 -33.63
CA GLU A 316 0.09 -4.46 -32.76
C GLU A 316 -0.61 -3.36 -31.95
N PHE A 317 0.15 -2.39 -31.43
CA PHE A 317 -0.39 -1.20 -30.79
C PHE A 317 -1.38 -0.48 -31.72
N ARG A 318 -1.01 -0.20 -32.97
CA ARG A 318 -1.90 0.46 -33.94
C ARG A 318 -3.18 -0.33 -34.20
N ARG A 319 -3.07 -1.67 -34.25
CA ARG A 319 -4.21 -2.56 -34.46
C ARG A 319 -5.21 -2.49 -33.30
N VAL A 320 -4.72 -2.45 -32.08
CA VAL A 320 -5.54 -2.35 -30.86
C VAL A 320 -6.11 -0.94 -30.71
N ALA A 321 -5.29 0.09 -30.92
CA ALA A 321 -5.70 1.49 -30.83
C ALA A 321 -6.80 1.86 -31.84
N ALA A 322 -6.75 1.31 -33.05
CA ALA A 322 -7.78 1.51 -34.06
C ALA A 322 -9.16 0.99 -33.64
N LYS A 323 -9.22 -0.04 -32.81
CA LYS A 323 -10.48 -0.61 -32.28
C LYS A 323 -10.97 0.08 -31.01
N LYS A 324 -10.06 0.51 -30.15
CA LYS A 324 -10.37 0.96 -28.79
C LYS A 324 -10.26 2.48 -28.60
N GLY A 325 -9.57 3.18 -29.50
CA GLY A 325 -9.36 4.64 -29.47
C GLY A 325 -8.17 5.07 -28.62
N SER A 326 -7.97 4.50 -27.43
CA SER A 326 -6.87 4.80 -26.53
C SER A 326 -6.36 3.54 -25.82
N ILE A 327 -5.06 3.49 -25.52
CA ILE A 327 -4.35 2.37 -24.90
C ILE A 327 -3.61 2.90 -23.68
N GLY A 328 -3.87 2.32 -22.50
CA GLY A 328 -3.17 2.62 -21.26
C GLY A 328 -1.91 1.77 -21.06
N SER A 329 -1.12 2.08 -20.04
CA SER A 329 0.16 1.42 -19.75
C SER A 329 0.04 -0.10 -19.58
N ARG A 330 -0.99 -0.59 -18.91
CA ARG A 330 -1.24 -2.05 -18.74
C ARG A 330 -1.54 -2.76 -20.05
N GLU A 331 -2.26 -2.09 -20.94
CA GLU A 331 -2.57 -2.62 -22.26
C GLU A 331 -1.36 -2.62 -23.17
N LEU A 332 -0.53 -1.57 -23.07
CA LEU A 332 0.75 -1.51 -23.77
C LEU A 332 1.68 -2.61 -23.28
N GLU A 333 1.76 -2.87 -21.98
CA GLU A 333 2.53 -3.97 -21.41
C GLU A 333 2.07 -5.34 -21.96
N ALA A 334 0.75 -5.56 -22.03
CA ALA A 334 0.20 -6.78 -22.62
C ALA A 334 0.53 -6.91 -24.13
N ILE A 335 0.54 -5.79 -24.86
CA ILE A 335 0.95 -5.76 -26.28
C ILE A 335 2.44 -6.10 -26.40
N VAL A 336 3.29 -5.52 -25.57
CA VAL A 336 4.73 -5.82 -25.53
C VAL A 336 4.98 -7.30 -25.24
N ALA A 337 4.33 -7.84 -24.19
CA ALA A 337 4.45 -9.26 -23.84
C ALA A 337 3.97 -10.20 -24.97
N GLY A 338 2.94 -9.78 -25.71
CA GLY A 338 2.42 -10.56 -26.85
C GLY A 338 3.24 -10.45 -28.13
N ALA A 339 3.79 -9.28 -28.44
CA ALA A 339 4.41 -8.99 -29.73
C ALA A 339 5.94 -9.16 -29.73
N ALA A 340 6.62 -8.75 -28.66
CA ALA A 340 8.09 -8.72 -28.62
C ALA A 340 8.74 -10.02 -28.09
N MET A 341 7.97 -10.87 -27.39
CA MET A 341 8.49 -12.14 -26.86
C MET A 341 8.14 -13.36 -27.74
N GLN A 342 7.72 -13.15 -28.98
CA GLN A 342 7.40 -14.25 -29.89
C GLN A 342 8.64 -14.71 -30.65
N VAL A 343 9.07 -15.93 -30.39
CA VAL A 343 9.88 -16.69 -31.34
C VAL A 343 9.09 -16.95 -32.63
N PRO A 344 9.77 -17.23 -33.76
CA PRO A 344 9.07 -17.61 -34.99
C PRO A 344 8.05 -18.71 -34.72
N SER A 345 6.78 -18.42 -34.99
CA SER A 345 5.69 -19.33 -34.64
C SER A 345 5.76 -20.57 -35.54
N THR A 346 6.04 -21.72 -34.95
CA THR A 346 5.96 -23.03 -35.62
C THR A 346 4.50 -23.51 -35.65
N TYR A 347 3.75 -23.24 -34.60
CA TYR A 347 2.32 -23.58 -34.50
C TYR A 347 1.47 -22.32 -34.45
N HIS A 348 0.40 -22.29 -35.27
CA HIS A 348 -0.60 -21.22 -35.30
C HIS A 348 -2.00 -21.77 -35.04
N VAL A 349 -2.79 -21.05 -34.23
CA VAL A 349 -4.20 -21.42 -34.01
C VAL A 349 -5.04 -20.95 -35.19
N ILE A 350 -5.68 -21.86 -35.91
CA ILE A 350 -6.63 -21.56 -36.99
C ILE A 350 -8.03 -21.36 -36.42
N SER A 351 -8.51 -22.34 -35.64
CA SER A 351 -9.85 -22.31 -35.03
C SER A 351 -9.93 -23.18 -33.80
N TYR A 352 -10.87 -22.84 -32.94
CA TYR A 352 -11.24 -23.69 -31.80
C TYR A 352 -12.73 -23.58 -31.53
N VAL A 353 -13.32 -24.67 -31.04
CA VAL A 353 -14.68 -24.74 -30.50
C VAL A 353 -14.59 -25.46 -29.15
N VAL A 354 -15.07 -24.81 -28.11
CA VAL A 354 -15.08 -25.39 -26.77
C VAL A 354 -16.52 -25.41 -26.24
N ASN A 355 -16.99 -26.60 -25.88
CA ASN A 355 -18.28 -26.82 -25.26
C ASN A 355 -18.08 -27.14 -23.78
N SER A 356 -18.76 -26.42 -22.90
CA SER A 356 -18.67 -26.61 -21.46
C SER A 356 -20.00 -26.26 -20.79
N GLY A 357 -20.34 -27.00 -19.74
CA GLY A 357 -21.54 -26.78 -18.95
C GLY A 357 -21.54 -27.63 -17.68
N ASN A 358 -22.47 -27.36 -16.78
CA ASN A 358 -22.55 -28.03 -15.48
C ASN A 358 -23.06 -29.48 -15.54
N VAL A 359 -23.60 -29.89 -16.68
CA VAL A 359 -24.23 -31.25 -16.89
C VAL A 359 -23.52 -32.07 -17.96
N MET A 360 -22.43 -31.52 -18.55
CA MET A 360 -21.68 -32.20 -19.60
C MET A 360 -20.19 -32.08 -19.38
N THR A 361 -19.44 -33.09 -19.73
CA THR A 361 -17.98 -33.05 -19.75
C THR A 361 -17.51 -32.01 -20.75
N ALA A 362 -16.58 -31.14 -20.35
CA ALA A 362 -16.04 -30.15 -21.25
C ALA A 362 -15.29 -30.82 -22.42
N THR A 363 -15.52 -30.32 -23.63
CA THR A 363 -14.89 -30.82 -24.85
C THR A 363 -14.32 -29.65 -25.63
N ALA A 364 -13.12 -29.84 -26.18
CA ALA A 364 -12.46 -28.88 -27.06
C ALA A 364 -12.08 -29.52 -28.39
N ASN A 365 -12.41 -28.84 -29.49
CA ASN A 365 -11.97 -29.16 -30.84
C ASN A 365 -11.06 -28.00 -31.30
N LEU A 366 -9.79 -28.29 -31.55
CA LEU A 366 -8.82 -27.33 -32.04
C LEU A 366 -8.28 -27.70 -33.40
N THR A 367 -7.98 -26.68 -34.18
CA THR A 367 -7.21 -26.81 -35.43
C THR A 367 -6.01 -25.89 -35.36
N LEU A 368 -4.81 -26.47 -35.42
CA LEU A 368 -3.54 -25.77 -35.50
C LEU A 368 -2.96 -25.89 -36.92
N GLU A 369 -2.14 -24.94 -37.31
CA GLU A 369 -1.32 -25.00 -38.51
C GLU A 369 0.14 -25.17 -38.11
N ARG A 370 0.83 -26.13 -38.76
CA ARG A 370 2.29 -26.33 -38.64
C ARG A 370 2.88 -26.45 -40.02
N ASN A 371 3.75 -25.53 -40.42
CA ASN A 371 4.42 -25.53 -41.72
C ASN A 371 3.45 -25.61 -42.93
N GLY A 372 2.27 -24.98 -42.85
CA GLY A 372 1.24 -25.00 -43.90
C GLY A 372 0.29 -26.22 -43.84
N GLU A 373 0.52 -27.17 -42.94
CA GLU A 373 -0.35 -28.34 -42.74
C GLU A 373 -1.34 -28.08 -41.58
N LYS A 374 -2.61 -28.42 -41.77
CA LYS A 374 -3.66 -28.30 -40.76
C LYS A 374 -3.76 -29.59 -39.96
N LEU A 375 -3.59 -29.45 -38.64
CA LEU A 375 -3.66 -30.54 -37.69
C LEU A 375 -4.87 -30.28 -36.75
N SER A 376 -5.76 -31.26 -36.60
CA SER A 376 -6.95 -31.11 -35.77
C SER A 376 -6.95 -32.16 -34.66
N GLY A 377 -7.40 -31.77 -33.49
CA GLY A 377 -7.54 -32.65 -32.32
C GLY A 377 -8.81 -32.34 -31.53
N VAL A 378 -9.38 -33.38 -30.92
CA VAL A 378 -10.57 -33.26 -30.07
C VAL A 378 -10.29 -33.96 -28.76
N SER A 379 -10.46 -33.27 -27.66
CA SER A 379 -10.26 -33.87 -26.34
C SER A 379 -11.33 -33.43 -25.33
N THR A 380 -11.39 -34.15 -24.23
CA THR A 380 -12.22 -33.84 -23.08
C THR A 380 -11.35 -33.41 -21.91
N GLY A 381 -11.92 -32.72 -20.94
CA GLY A 381 -11.21 -32.31 -19.71
C GLY A 381 -12.18 -31.97 -18.59
N ASP A 382 -11.64 -31.71 -17.40
CA ASP A 382 -12.40 -31.34 -16.21
C ASP A 382 -13.04 -29.94 -16.35
N GLY A 383 -12.51 -29.13 -17.27
CA GLY A 383 -13.02 -27.79 -17.61
C GLY A 383 -12.66 -27.38 -19.02
N PRO A 384 -13.19 -26.21 -19.48
CA PRO A 384 -13.01 -25.75 -20.86
C PRO A 384 -11.54 -25.51 -21.23
N ILE A 385 -10.73 -25.06 -20.29
CA ILE A 385 -9.31 -24.80 -20.51
C ILE A 385 -8.52 -26.10 -20.54
N ASP A 386 -8.80 -27.01 -19.62
CA ASP A 386 -8.18 -28.32 -19.53
C ASP A 386 -8.44 -29.16 -20.80
N ALA A 387 -9.69 -29.18 -21.27
CA ALA A 387 -10.06 -29.82 -22.53
C ALA A 387 -9.28 -29.24 -23.72
N ALA A 388 -9.05 -27.91 -23.74
CA ALA A 388 -8.30 -27.24 -24.79
C ALA A 388 -6.81 -27.60 -24.73
N PHE A 389 -6.19 -27.70 -23.55
CA PHE A 389 -4.79 -28.09 -23.39
C PHE A 389 -4.59 -29.55 -23.82
N HIS A 390 -5.45 -30.47 -23.38
CA HIS A 390 -5.42 -31.85 -23.84
C HIS A 390 -5.58 -31.98 -25.36
N ALA A 391 -6.42 -31.15 -26.00
CA ALA A 391 -6.55 -31.15 -27.44
C ALA A 391 -5.27 -30.67 -28.15
N ILE A 392 -4.56 -29.66 -27.60
CA ILE A 392 -3.26 -29.23 -28.12
C ILE A 392 -2.23 -30.36 -27.97
N GLU A 393 -2.14 -30.99 -26.80
CA GLU A 393 -1.22 -32.10 -26.52
C GLU A 393 -1.46 -33.30 -27.44
N GLN A 394 -2.73 -33.60 -27.73
CA GLN A 394 -3.08 -34.63 -28.70
C GLN A 394 -2.60 -34.29 -30.12
N ILE A 395 -2.69 -33.01 -30.54
CA ILE A 395 -2.22 -32.56 -31.84
C ILE A 395 -0.70 -32.65 -31.97
N ILE A 396 0.02 -32.25 -30.92
CA ILE A 396 1.49 -32.22 -30.92
C ILE A 396 2.11 -33.59 -30.59
N GLY A 397 1.32 -34.50 -30.01
CA GLY A 397 1.77 -35.82 -29.62
C GLY A 397 2.69 -35.88 -28.40
N HIS A 398 2.71 -34.82 -27.60
CA HIS A 398 3.54 -34.69 -26.42
C HIS A 398 2.79 -33.99 -25.28
N HIS A 399 3.02 -34.42 -24.05
CA HIS A 399 2.49 -33.81 -22.83
C HIS A 399 3.59 -33.01 -22.12
N TYR A 400 3.35 -31.73 -21.87
CA TYR A 400 4.24 -30.87 -21.10
C TYR A 400 3.68 -30.64 -19.70
N GLU A 401 4.51 -30.70 -18.69
CA GLU A 401 4.12 -30.40 -17.31
C GLU A 401 3.77 -28.91 -17.19
N LEU A 402 2.56 -28.61 -16.72
CA LEU A 402 2.09 -27.26 -16.44
C LEU A 402 2.61 -26.82 -15.06
N ASP A 403 3.65 -25.98 -15.02
CA ASP A 403 4.28 -25.49 -13.78
C ASP A 403 3.51 -24.34 -13.13
N ASP A 404 3.01 -23.38 -13.93
CA ASP A 404 2.26 -22.23 -13.44
C ASP A 404 1.18 -21.81 -14.45
N PHE A 405 0.02 -21.42 -13.92
CA PHE A 405 -1.10 -20.96 -14.72
C PHE A 405 -1.82 -19.82 -14.02
N ARG A 406 -1.88 -18.65 -14.65
CA ARG A 406 -2.52 -17.46 -14.11
C ARG A 406 -3.42 -16.80 -15.15
N ILE A 407 -4.57 -16.33 -14.68
CA ILE A 407 -5.51 -15.52 -15.46
C ILE A 407 -5.70 -14.20 -14.73
N GLN A 408 -5.58 -13.09 -15.45
CA GLN A 408 -5.83 -11.75 -14.92
C GLN A 408 -6.74 -10.97 -15.86
N ALA A 409 -7.66 -10.20 -15.31
CA ALA A 409 -8.41 -9.21 -16.09
C ALA A 409 -7.53 -7.97 -16.28
N ILE A 410 -7.28 -7.58 -17.53
CA ILE A 410 -6.51 -6.37 -17.88
C ILE A 410 -7.41 -5.14 -17.79
N THR A 411 -8.66 -5.25 -18.24
CA THR A 411 -9.62 -4.15 -18.26
C THR A 411 -10.95 -4.55 -17.61
N LYS A 412 -11.75 -3.56 -17.21
CA LYS A 412 -13.09 -3.78 -16.62
C LYS A 412 -14.18 -3.58 -17.67
N GLY A 413 -15.32 -4.22 -17.49
CA GLY A 413 -16.51 -4.03 -18.33
C GLY A 413 -16.88 -5.25 -19.18
N ARG A 414 -17.90 -5.11 -20.02
CA ARG A 414 -18.45 -6.21 -20.82
C ARG A 414 -17.46 -6.73 -21.91
N GLU A 415 -16.55 -5.89 -22.35
CA GLU A 415 -15.51 -6.22 -23.34
C GLU A 415 -14.12 -6.26 -22.69
N ALA A 416 -14.06 -6.68 -21.43
CA ALA A 416 -12.81 -6.77 -20.68
C ALA A 416 -11.83 -7.73 -21.37
N LEU A 417 -10.59 -7.28 -21.55
CA LEU A 417 -9.48 -8.12 -21.98
C LEU A 417 -8.98 -8.94 -20.79
N GLY A 418 -8.87 -10.26 -21.04
CA GLY A 418 -8.20 -11.18 -20.12
C GLY A 418 -6.80 -11.51 -20.60
N SER A 419 -5.84 -11.55 -19.69
CA SER A 419 -4.50 -12.07 -19.91
C SER A 419 -4.36 -13.43 -19.27
N SER A 420 -3.70 -14.35 -19.96
CA SER A 420 -3.29 -15.64 -19.42
C SER A 420 -1.79 -15.79 -19.52
N LEU A 421 -1.15 -16.19 -18.43
CA LEU A 421 0.25 -16.61 -18.36
C LEU A 421 0.29 -18.10 -18.12
N ILE A 422 1.05 -18.82 -18.95
CA ILE A 422 1.28 -20.25 -18.83
C ILE A 422 2.79 -20.51 -18.76
N ARG A 423 3.21 -21.41 -17.88
CA ARG A 423 4.57 -21.93 -17.82
C ARG A 423 4.55 -23.41 -18.02
N LEU A 424 5.22 -23.87 -19.07
CA LEU A 424 5.43 -25.27 -19.38
C LEU A 424 6.84 -25.67 -18.99
N ARG A 425 7.00 -26.89 -18.47
CA ARG A 425 8.29 -27.47 -18.12
C ARG A 425 8.67 -28.51 -19.14
N ASP A 426 9.88 -28.38 -19.68
CA ASP A 426 10.50 -29.37 -20.56
C ASP A 426 12.00 -29.48 -20.27
N GLY A 427 12.52 -30.69 -20.18
CA GLY A 427 13.96 -30.95 -19.92
C GLY A 427 14.54 -30.25 -18.68
N GLY A 428 13.70 -29.93 -17.66
CA GLY A 428 14.09 -29.16 -16.47
C GLY A 428 14.14 -27.65 -16.66
N ARG A 429 13.79 -27.12 -17.84
CA ARG A 429 13.66 -25.69 -18.14
C ARG A 429 12.21 -25.26 -18.13
N LEU A 430 11.98 -23.97 -17.86
CA LEU A 430 10.65 -23.36 -17.82
C LEU A 430 10.46 -22.40 -19.01
N TYR A 431 9.40 -22.63 -19.75
CA TYR A 431 9.01 -21.82 -20.92
C TYR A 431 7.69 -21.10 -20.65
N SER A 432 7.72 -19.79 -20.65
CA SER A 432 6.53 -18.99 -20.41
C SER A 432 5.91 -18.48 -21.69
N GLY A 433 4.57 -18.59 -21.79
CA GLY A 433 3.78 -18.01 -22.87
C GLY A 433 2.67 -17.11 -22.32
N ASN A 434 2.43 -16.00 -23.00
CA ASN A 434 1.34 -15.08 -22.70
C ASN A 434 0.31 -15.07 -23.81
N GLY A 435 -0.97 -14.92 -23.43
CA GLY A 435 -2.07 -14.75 -24.37
C GLY A 435 -3.06 -13.69 -23.86
N VAL A 436 -3.51 -12.83 -24.75
CA VAL A 436 -4.49 -11.77 -24.44
C VAL A 436 -5.69 -11.89 -25.37
N SER A 437 -6.90 -11.87 -24.81
CA SER A 437 -8.15 -11.93 -25.56
C SER A 437 -9.32 -11.41 -24.72
N THR A 438 -10.41 -11.01 -25.38
CA THR A 438 -11.73 -10.84 -24.75
C THR A 438 -12.38 -12.18 -24.38
N ASP A 439 -11.95 -13.27 -25.01
CA ASP A 439 -12.32 -14.65 -24.67
C ASP A 439 -11.18 -15.27 -23.84
N ILE A 440 -11.48 -15.61 -22.57
CA ILE A 440 -10.51 -16.18 -21.64
C ILE A 440 -9.95 -17.52 -22.13
N VAL A 441 -10.79 -18.38 -22.72
CA VAL A 441 -10.33 -19.66 -23.26
C VAL A 441 -9.37 -19.44 -24.42
N GLY A 442 -9.71 -18.49 -25.31
CA GLY A 442 -8.82 -18.10 -26.40
C GLY A 442 -7.52 -17.47 -25.92
N ALA A 443 -7.52 -16.72 -24.81
CA ALA A 443 -6.30 -16.22 -24.18
C ALA A 443 -5.40 -17.35 -23.68
N CYS A 444 -5.99 -18.37 -23.01
CA CYS A 444 -5.26 -19.54 -22.51
C CYS A 444 -4.67 -20.39 -23.65
N ILE A 445 -5.43 -20.65 -24.71
CA ILE A 445 -4.96 -21.38 -25.88
C ILE A 445 -3.74 -20.69 -26.50
N ARG A 446 -3.81 -19.36 -26.69
CA ARG A 446 -2.69 -18.57 -27.23
C ARG A 446 -1.48 -18.60 -26.33
N ALA A 447 -1.68 -18.49 -25.00
CA ALA A 447 -0.59 -18.56 -24.04
C ALA A 447 0.13 -19.92 -24.12
N TYR A 448 -0.62 -21.02 -24.20
CA TYR A 448 -0.06 -22.36 -24.35
C TYR A 448 0.76 -22.49 -25.65
N ILE A 449 0.20 -22.08 -26.79
CA ILE A 449 0.87 -22.12 -28.09
C ILE A 449 2.13 -21.23 -28.10
N ASN A 450 2.13 -20.09 -27.43
CA ASN A 450 3.29 -19.23 -27.34
C ASN A 450 4.41 -19.86 -26.49
N ALA A 451 4.08 -20.56 -25.41
CA ALA A 451 5.06 -21.35 -24.63
C ALA A 451 5.61 -22.53 -25.47
N LEU A 452 4.72 -23.26 -26.15
CA LEU A 452 5.08 -24.38 -27.03
C LEU A 452 6.03 -23.92 -28.16
N ASN A 453 5.75 -22.80 -28.80
CA ASN A 453 6.62 -22.28 -29.87
C ASN A 453 8.04 -21.98 -29.39
N LYS A 454 8.20 -21.54 -28.12
CA LYS A 454 9.51 -21.34 -27.52
C LYS A 454 10.26 -22.67 -27.32
N ILE A 455 9.58 -23.71 -26.84
CA ILE A 455 10.17 -25.05 -26.68
C ILE A 455 10.67 -25.55 -28.03
N VAL A 456 9.80 -25.56 -29.05
CA VAL A 456 10.13 -26.05 -30.39
C VAL A 456 11.21 -25.22 -31.09
N TYR A 457 11.37 -23.95 -30.74
CA TYR A 457 12.43 -23.09 -31.27
C TYR A 457 13.79 -23.42 -30.65
N GLU A 458 13.85 -23.75 -29.35
CA GLU A 458 15.11 -24.14 -28.68
C GLU A 458 15.54 -25.58 -28.99
N GLU A 459 14.62 -26.46 -29.40
CA GLU A 459 14.93 -27.83 -29.83
C GLU A 459 15.53 -27.91 -31.24
N LYS A 460 15.47 -26.81 -32.03
CA LYS A 460 16.10 -26.73 -33.37
C LYS A 460 17.51 -26.18 -33.30
#